data_fe2c77fa27eb8724aa1f4042d51da4cb
#
_entry.id   fe2c77fa27eb8724aa1f4042d51da4cb
#
_cell.length_a   1.000
_cell.length_b   1.000
_cell.length_c   1.000
_cell.angle_alpha   90.00
_cell.angle_beta   90.00
_cell.angle_gamma   90.00
#
_symmetry.space_group_name_H-M   'P 1'
#
loop_
_entity.id
_entity.type
_entity.pdbx_description
1 polymer ?
#
loop_
_entity_poly.entity_id
_entity_poly.type
_entity_poly.pdbx_seq_one_letter_code
_entity_poly.pdbx_strand_id
1 'polypeptide(L)'
;MNLKALLNKPLPSISEDIKYKINNSNITSTLFEDKNDILKDTNLQQEVGITKFDDGTYLVSMICPMPNITVDMITWWFWWHTQENIRYQVWFPKSHISIKYHKKVKAYFENKDYQNFVPNTQYPVEKIGGVKMPLRIDFVTPEEFGFDKQIMEENYIPKIVCGHVGAFNNLIKHTEMAHIFKQTDDGLFMISRFWLGKSMKNKLLRKLIINEKMAKGMAEHCCIEYRNLVEILPNLYNEYK
;
A
#
# COMPACT_ATOMS: atom_id res chain seq x y z
N MET A 1 -21.73 -4.66 -12.67
CA MET A 1 -21.81 -4.93 -11.21
C MET A 1 -22.26 -3.68 -10.44
N ASN A 2 -23.06 -3.80 -9.37
CA ASN A 2 -23.50 -2.64 -8.60
C ASN A 2 -22.46 -2.30 -7.51
N LEU A 3 -21.66 -1.25 -7.72
CA LEU A 3 -20.64 -0.82 -6.75
C LEU A 3 -21.23 -0.50 -5.36
N LYS A 4 -22.48 0.03 -5.29
CA LYS A 4 -23.13 0.31 -3.99
C LYS A 4 -23.38 -0.95 -3.18
N ALA A 5 -23.61 -2.09 -3.83
CA ALA A 5 -23.76 -3.37 -3.14
C ALA A 5 -22.46 -3.82 -2.45
N LEU A 6 -21.30 -3.54 -3.07
CA LEU A 6 -19.99 -3.85 -2.49
C LEU A 6 -19.69 -3.05 -1.22
N LEU A 7 -20.26 -1.87 -1.05
CA LEU A 7 -20.09 -1.08 0.18
C LEU A 7 -20.67 -1.75 1.43
N ASN A 8 -21.62 -2.66 1.24
CA ASN A 8 -22.31 -3.40 2.31
C ASN A 8 -21.81 -4.85 2.43
N LYS A 9 -20.86 -5.27 1.58
CA LYS A 9 -20.27 -6.60 1.67
C LYS A 9 -19.50 -6.73 2.99
N PRO A 10 -19.60 -7.85 3.72
CA PRO A 10 -18.73 -8.14 4.85
C PRO A 10 -17.26 -8.11 4.43
N LEU A 11 -16.44 -7.45 5.21
CA LEU A 11 -14.99 -7.40 4.98
C LEU A 11 -14.31 -8.68 5.50
N PRO A 12 -13.19 -9.10 4.90
CA PRO A 12 -12.38 -10.17 5.42
C PRO A 12 -11.93 -9.89 6.86
N SER A 13 -12.02 -10.87 7.72
CA SER A 13 -11.49 -10.77 9.09
C SER A 13 -9.99 -11.01 9.10
N ILE A 14 -9.30 -10.36 10.03
CA ILE A 14 -7.88 -10.67 10.31
C ILE A 14 -7.84 -11.96 11.12
N SER A 15 -7.07 -12.95 10.67
CA SER A 15 -6.90 -14.21 11.40
C SER A 15 -6.17 -13.99 12.73
N GLU A 16 -6.40 -14.88 13.70
CA GLU A 16 -5.74 -14.80 15.01
C GLU A 16 -4.21 -14.90 14.89
N ASP A 17 -3.68 -15.71 13.95
CA ASP A 17 -2.25 -15.79 13.67
C ASP A 17 -1.67 -14.44 13.22
N ILE A 18 -2.34 -13.73 12.29
CA ILE A 18 -1.89 -12.41 11.84
C ILE A 18 -2.01 -11.39 12.97
N LYS A 19 -3.07 -11.41 13.76
CA LYS A 19 -3.21 -10.53 14.93
C LYS A 19 -2.08 -10.79 15.94
N TYR A 20 -1.77 -12.06 16.19
CA TYR A 20 -0.67 -12.43 17.06
C TYR A 20 0.66 -11.89 16.54
N LYS A 21 0.96 -12.08 15.25
CA LYS A 21 2.17 -11.55 14.60
C LYS A 21 2.27 -10.03 14.67
N ILE A 22 1.18 -9.30 14.44
CA ILE A 22 1.16 -7.83 14.57
C ILE A 22 1.45 -7.39 16.02
N ASN A 23 0.93 -8.11 17.01
CA ASN A 23 1.06 -7.74 18.42
C ASN A 23 2.37 -8.19 19.08
N ASN A 24 2.99 -9.25 18.57
CA ASN A 24 4.18 -9.89 19.13
C ASN A 24 5.31 -10.00 18.11
N SER A 25 5.46 -8.98 17.28
CA SER A 25 6.38 -9.01 16.13
C SER A 25 7.82 -9.25 16.53
N ASN A 26 8.46 -10.12 15.78
CA ASN A 26 9.91 -10.34 15.77
C ASN A 26 10.38 -10.38 14.31
N ILE A 27 10.15 -9.29 13.58
CA ILE A 27 10.58 -9.14 12.20
C ILE A 27 11.94 -8.46 12.11
N THR A 28 12.68 -8.74 11.05
CA THR A 28 13.96 -8.11 10.77
C THR A 28 13.80 -6.61 10.59
N SER A 29 14.68 -5.84 11.20
CA SER A 29 14.69 -4.38 11.13
C SER A 29 15.31 -3.90 9.80
N THR A 30 14.67 -4.21 8.68
CA THR A 30 15.14 -3.77 7.35
C THR A 30 15.02 -2.25 7.20
N LEU A 31 16.14 -1.57 7.07
CA LEU A 31 16.16 -0.13 6.85
C LEU A 31 15.61 0.22 5.46
N PHE A 32 15.14 1.45 5.30
CA PHE A 32 14.66 1.94 4.00
C PHE A 32 15.77 1.91 2.94
N GLU A 33 17.01 2.17 3.33
CA GLU A 33 18.20 2.11 2.47
C GLU A 33 18.45 0.69 1.93
N ASP A 34 18.11 -0.33 2.72
CA ASP A 34 18.33 -1.75 2.43
C ASP A 34 17.11 -2.41 1.78
N LYS A 35 16.14 -1.63 1.31
CA LYS A 35 14.88 -2.14 0.73
C LYS A 35 15.04 -3.12 -0.43
N ASN A 36 16.16 -3.06 -1.17
CA ASN A 36 16.44 -4.01 -2.24
C ASN A 36 16.76 -5.42 -1.72
N ASP A 37 17.11 -5.59 -0.45
CA ASP A 37 17.32 -6.91 0.14
C ASP A 37 15.98 -7.66 0.28
N ILE A 38 14.86 -6.96 0.45
CA ILE A 38 13.52 -7.55 0.45
C ILE A 38 13.23 -8.25 -0.87
N LEU A 39 13.75 -7.75 -1.99
CA LEU A 39 13.52 -8.34 -3.30
C LEU A 39 14.22 -9.70 -3.46
N LYS A 40 15.34 -9.90 -2.77
CA LYS A 40 16.24 -11.07 -2.88
C LYS A 40 16.00 -12.13 -1.80
N ASP A 41 15.70 -11.70 -0.59
CA ASP A 41 15.61 -12.58 0.59
C ASP A 41 14.19 -13.08 0.81
N THR A 42 14.00 -14.38 0.60
CA THR A 42 12.69 -15.03 0.79
C THR A 42 12.19 -14.98 2.23
N ASN A 43 13.08 -14.93 3.24
CA ASN A 43 12.67 -14.78 4.63
C ASN A 43 12.07 -13.39 4.86
N LEU A 44 12.74 -12.33 4.37
CA LEU A 44 12.21 -10.97 4.46
C LEU A 44 10.86 -10.84 3.73
N GLN A 45 10.69 -11.55 2.62
CA GLN A 45 9.43 -11.55 1.86
C GLN A 45 8.24 -12.14 2.62
N GLN A 46 8.48 -13.02 3.60
CA GLN A 46 7.42 -13.69 4.39
C GLN A 46 7.11 -13.00 5.71
N GLU A 47 7.79 -11.92 6.05
CA GLU A 47 7.61 -11.23 7.31
C GLU A 47 6.26 -10.53 7.44
N VAL A 48 5.62 -10.74 8.60
CA VAL A 48 4.38 -10.06 9.01
C VAL A 48 4.55 -9.51 10.40
N GLY A 49 4.34 -8.22 10.56
CA GLY A 49 4.41 -7.58 11.87
C GLY A 49 4.90 -6.14 11.81
N ILE A 50 5.32 -5.66 12.96
CA ILE A 50 5.87 -4.31 13.12
C ILE A 50 7.18 -4.38 13.89
N THR A 51 8.14 -3.51 13.59
CA THR A 51 9.32 -3.31 14.43
C THR A 51 9.57 -1.82 14.64
N LYS A 52 10.08 -1.47 15.81
CA LYS A 52 10.45 -0.12 16.18
C LYS A 52 11.96 0.03 16.10
N PHE A 53 12.43 1.08 15.45
CA PHE A 53 13.83 1.46 15.44
C PHE A 53 14.19 2.40 16.60
N ASP A 54 15.46 2.43 16.97
CA ASP A 54 15.97 3.28 18.06
C ASP A 54 15.74 4.78 17.80
N ASP A 55 15.70 5.19 16.55
CA ASP A 55 15.44 6.58 16.14
C ASP A 55 13.96 6.99 16.24
N GLY A 56 13.08 6.05 16.62
CA GLY A 56 11.64 6.27 16.81
C GLY A 56 10.82 6.11 15.52
N THR A 57 11.41 5.60 14.44
CA THR A 57 10.66 5.13 13.26
C THR A 57 10.10 3.75 13.49
N TYR A 58 9.17 3.32 12.63
CA TYR A 58 8.61 1.97 12.63
C TYR A 58 8.66 1.40 11.22
N LEU A 59 8.96 0.11 11.12
CA LEU A 59 8.70 -0.70 9.93
C LEU A 59 7.41 -1.48 10.16
N VAL A 60 6.51 -1.43 9.17
CA VAL A 60 5.34 -2.32 9.07
C VAL A 60 5.56 -3.24 7.89
N SER A 61 5.52 -4.55 8.15
CA SER A 61 5.66 -5.61 7.15
C SER A 61 4.37 -6.40 7.05
N MET A 62 3.78 -6.46 5.86
CA MET A 62 2.57 -7.23 5.59
C MET A 62 2.73 -8.01 4.29
N ILE A 63 1.99 -9.11 4.18
CA ILE A 63 1.92 -9.94 2.97
C ILE A 63 0.47 -10.25 2.63
N CYS A 64 0.21 -10.48 1.36
CA CYS A 64 -1.08 -10.97 0.89
C CYS A 64 -0.89 -11.89 -0.32
N PRO A 65 -1.17 -13.20 -0.21
CA PRO A 65 -1.33 -14.06 -1.38
C PRO A 65 -2.49 -13.55 -2.25
N MET A 66 -2.27 -13.46 -3.54
CA MET A 66 -3.23 -12.89 -4.49
C MET A 66 -3.49 -13.86 -5.66
N PRO A 67 -4.11 -15.03 -5.38
CA PRO A 67 -4.39 -16.01 -6.42
C PRO A 67 -5.31 -15.42 -7.49
N ASN A 68 -5.07 -15.79 -8.75
CA ASN A 68 -5.81 -15.33 -9.93
C ASN A 68 -5.73 -13.78 -10.17
N ILE A 69 -4.88 -13.06 -9.48
CA ILE A 69 -4.62 -11.64 -9.74
C ILE A 69 -3.41 -11.51 -10.65
N THR A 70 -3.53 -10.69 -11.68
CA THR A 70 -2.46 -10.41 -12.65
C THR A 70 -1.87 -9.00 -12.42
N VAL A 71 -0.67 -8.78 -12.95
CA VAL A 71 -0.03 -7.45 -12.97
C VAL A 71 -0.90 -6.41 -13.66
N ASP A 72 -1.58 -6.80 -14.75
CA ASP A 72 -2.47 -5.91 -15.48
C ASP A 72 -3.67 -5.48 -14.63
N MET A 73 -4.26 -6.40 -13.86
CA MET A 73 -5.33 -6.09 -12.90
C MET A 73 -4.87 -5.08 -11.85
N ILE A 74 -3.68 -5.23 -11.28
CA ILE A 74 -3.11 -4.29 -10.31
C ILE A 74 -2.84 -2.93 -10.95
N THR A 75 -2.26 -2.92 -12.14
CA THR A 75 -1.96 -1.68 -12.87
C THR A 75 -3.24 -0.91 -13.19
N TRP A 76 -4.25 -1.63 -13.72
CA TRP A 76 -5.57 -1.07 -13.97
C TRP A 76 -6.23 -0.58 -12.69
N TRP A 77 -6.17 -1.32 -11.58
CA TRP A 77 -6.77 -0.96 -10.31
C TRP A 77 -6.29 0.39 -9.78
N PHE A 78 -4.96 0.61 -9.73
CA PHE A 78 -4.38 1.86 -9.23
C PHE A 78 -4.69 3.08 -10.12
N TRP A 79 -5.02 2.86 -11.38
CA TRP A 79 -5.56 3.88 -12.28
C TRP A 79 -7.07 4.07 -12.11
N TRP A 80 -7.84 2.98 -12.03
CA TRP A 80 -9.30 3.01 -12.07
C TRP A 80 -9.94 3.51 -10.78
N HIS A 81 -9.50 3.03 -9.61
CA HIS A 81 -10.12 3.39 -8.33
C HIS A 81 -9.95 4.88 -7.98
N THR A 82 -8.89 5.52 -8.50
CA THR A 82 -8.56 6.92 -8.22
C THR A 82 -9.57 7.91 -8.84
N GLN A 83 -10.34 7.49 -9.83
CA GLN A 83 -11.19 8.38 -10.62
C GLN A 83 -12.50 8.77 -9.93
N GLU A 84 -13.01 7.92 -9.01
CA GLU A 84 -14.27 8.17 -8.32
C GLU A 84 -14.23 7.70 -6.88
N ASN A 85 -14.84 8.47 -5.97
CA ASN A 85 -14.88 8.10 -4.55
C ASN A 85 -15.48 6.72 -4.31
N ILE A 86 -16.55 6.34 -5.03
CA ILE A 86 -17.19 5.04 -4.83
C ILE A 86 -16.26 3.88 -5.22
N ARG A 87 -15.42 4.06 -6.26
CA ARG A 87 -14.44 3.06 -6.67
C ARG A 87 -13.36 2.86 -5.60
N TYR A 88 -12.96 3.93 -4.95
CA TYR A 88 -12.03 3.90 -3.82
C TYR A 88 -12.68 3.29 -2.57
N GLN A 89 -13.91 3.65 -2.29
CA GLN A 89 -14.65 3.17 -1.11
C GLN A 89 -14.90 1.66 -1.13
N VAL A 90 -15.13 1.05 -2.29
CA VAL A 90 -15.36 -0.41 -2.37
C VAL A 90 -14.12 -1.23 -2.03
N TRP A 91 -12.92 -0.64 -2.11
CA TRP A 91 -11.68 -1.29 -1.70
C TRP A 91 -11.66 -1.56 -0.19
N PHE A 92 -12.01 -0.55 0.62
CA PHE A 92 -12.15 -0.70 2.07
C PHE A 92 -13.33 0.12 2.59
N PRO A 93 -14.56 -0.42 2.48
CA PRO A 93 -15.76 0.24 2.97
C PRO A 93 -15.64 0.75 4.41
N LYS A 94 -16.10 1.98 4.67
CA LYS A 94 -16.03 2.70 5.96
C LYS A 94 -14.64 3.19 6.38
N SER A 95 -13.55 2.67 5.80
CA SER A 95 -12.19 3.17 6.04
C SER A 95 -11.72 4.10 4.94
N HIS A 96 -11.94 3.78 3.67
CA HIS A 96 -11.71 4.69 2.56
C HIS A 96 -12.90 5.66 2.42
N ILE A 97 -12.67 6.95 2.64
CA ILE A 97 -13.73 7.96 2.69
C ILE A 97 -13.85 8.69 1.36
N SER A 98 -12.74 9.18 0.84
CA SER A 98 -12.71 9.90 -0.45
C SER A 98 -11.30 9.86 -1.04
N ILE A 99 -11.24 10.10 -2.35
CA ILE A 99 -9.97 10.24 -3.08
C ILE A 99 -10.07 11.36 -4.11
N LYS A 100 -8.96 12.04 -4.33
CA LYS A 100 -8.78 13.00 -5.42
C LYS A 100 -7.38 12.85 -5.97
N TYR A 101 -7.16 13.22 -7.22
CA TYR A 101 -5.84 13.33 -7.82
C TYR A 101 -5.50 14.79 -8.12
N HIS A 102 -4.22 15.09 -8.24
CA HIS A 102 -3.76 16.44 -8.56
C HIS A 102 -4.11 16.79 -10.02
N LYS A 103 -4.62 18.00 -10.25
CA LYS A 103 -5.11 18.46 -11.57
C LYS A 103 -4.10 18.30 -12.72
N LYS A 104 -2.79 18.36 -12.45
CA LYS A 104 -1.73 18.19 -13.46
C LYS A 104 -1.70 16.80 -14.10
N VAL A 105 -2.24 15.79 -13.42
CA VAL A 105 -2.29 14.40 -13.92
C VAL A 105 -3.70 13.99 -14.37
N LYS A 106 -4.58 14.98 -14.58
CA LYS A 106 -5.95 14.76 -15.05
C LYS A 106 -5.98 13.94 -16.33
N ALA A 107 -5.16 14.32 -17.32
CA ALA A 107 -5.07 13.63 -18.60
C ALA A 107 -4.71 12.14 -18.47
N TYR A 108 -3.83 11.77 -17.53
CA TYR A 108 -3.50 10.37 -17.25
C TYR A 108 -4.71 9.57 -16.76
N PHE A 109 -5.52 10.12 -15.86
CA PHE A 109 -6.71 9.44 -15.34
C PHE A 109 -7.91 9.47 -16.29
N GLU A 110 -8.00 10.43 -17.18
CA GLU A 110 -9.06 10.51 -18.20
C GLU A 110 -8.72 9.74 -19.48
N ASN A 111 -7.44 9.46 -19.73
CA ASN A 111 -6.99 8.64 -20.85
C ASN A 111 -7.07 7.16 -20.47
N LYS A 112 -7.47 6.28 -21.39
CA LYS A 112 -7.56 4.84 -21.14
C LYS A 112 -6.21 4.11 -21.16
N ASP A 113 -5.11 4.82 -21.34
CA ASP A 113 -3.75 4.25 -21.34
C ASP A 113 -3.17 4.13 -19.92
N TYR A 114 -3.74 3.21 -19.13
CA TYR A 114 -3.26 2.94 -17.77
C TYR A 114 -1.95 2.15 -17.72
N GLN A 115 -1.51 1.56 -18.83
CA GLN A 115 -0.29 0.76 -18.90
C GLN A 115 0.97 1.63 -18.77
N ASN A 116 0.92 2.85 -19.28
CA ASN A 116 2.02 3.80 -19.17
C ASN A 116 1.89 4.59 -17.87
N PHE A 117 2.55 4.10 -16.81
CA PHE A 117 2.54 4.77 -15.52
C PHE A 117 3.11 6.17 -15.61
N VAL A 118 2.39 7.12 -15.02
CA VAL A 118 2.81 8.51 -14.85
C VAL A 118 2.93 8.81 -13.36
N PRO A 119 4.08 9.33 -12.87
CA PRO A 119 4.20 9.80 -11.50
C PRO A 119 3.06 10.76 -11.16
N ASN A 120 2.36 10.49 -10.05
CA ASN A 120 1.14 11.21 -9.77
C ASN A 120 0.93 11.43 -8.27
N THR A 121 0.18 12.48 -7.96
CA THR A 121 -0.19 12.80 -6.58
C THR A 121 -1.67 12.55 -6.36
N GLN A 122 -1.97 11.80 -5.32
CA GLN A 122 -3.32 11.51 -4.87
C GLN A 122 -3.56 12.04 -3.45
N TYR A 123 -4.81 12.36 -3.15
CA TYR A 123 -5.24 12.90 -1.86
C TYR A 123 -6.36 12.02 -1.28
N PRO A 124 -6.04 10.86 -0.76
CA PRO A 124 -7.01 10.02 -0.07
C PRO A 124 -7.34 10.58 1.31
N VAL A 125 -8.57 10.29 1.76
CA VAL A 125 -8.99 10.46 3.15
C VAL A 125 -9.37 9.07 3.67
N GLU A 126 -8.66 8.61 4.69
CA GLU A 126 -8.79 7.27 5.23
C GLU A 126 -9.00 7.26 6.74
N LYS A 127 -9.53 6.15 7.28
CA LYS A 127 -9.49 5.84 8.70
C LYS A 127 -8.45 4.75 8.94
N ILE A 128 -7.37 5.08 9.63
CA ILE A 128 -6.28 4.16 9.98
C ILE A 128 -6.20 4.09 11.50
N GLY A 129 -6.30 2.89 12.08
CA GLY A 129 -6.34 2.73 13.53
C GLY A 129 -7.50 3.49 14.20
N GLY A 130 -8.61 3.69 13.47
CA GLY A 130 -9.79 4.44 13.93
C GLY A 130 -9.69 5.96 13.79
N VAL A 131 -8.55 6.50 13.36
CA VAL A 131 -8.32 7.94 13.19
C VAL A 131 -8.51 8.35 11.73
N LYS A 132 -9.30 9.40 11.49
CA LYS A 132 -9.49 9.96 10.14
C LYS A 132 -8.25 10.77 9.75
N MET A 133 -7.62 10.38 8.65
CA MET A 133 -6.37 10.96 8.15
C MET A 133 -6.56 11.47 6.71
N PRO A 134 -6.51 12.77 6.47
CA PRO A 134 -6.31 13.31 5.12
C PRO A 134 -4.84 13.15 4.75
N LEU A 135 -4.59 12.36 3.71
CA LEU A 135 -3.25 12.03 3.26
C LEU A 135 -2.94 12.72 1.92
N ARG A 136 -1.68 12.80 1.62
CA ARG A 136 -1.13 13.02 0.28
C ARG A 136 -0.16 11.90 -0.01
N ILE A 137 -0.33 11.24 -1.15
CA ILE A 137 0.56 10.20 -1.64
C ILE A 137 1.14 10.67 -2.97
N ASP A 138 2.45 10.84 -3.01
CA ASP A 138 3.21 11.10 -4.23
C ASP A 138 3.73 9.76 -4.75
N PHE A 139 3.03 9.14 -5.69
CA PHE A 139 3.45 7.92 -6.37
C PHE A 139 4.55 8.22 -7.37
N VAL A 140 5.61 7.42 -7.32
CA VAL A 140 6.81 7.53 -8.16
C VAL A 140 7.13 6.19 -8.83
N THR A 141 8.07 6.18 -9.77
CA THR A 141 8.55 4.92 -10.34
C THR A 141 9.38 4.14 -9.30
N PRO A 142 9.48 2.81 -9.43
CA PRO A 142 10.34 2.01 -8.55
C PRO A 142 11.78 2.51 -8.53
N GLU A 143 12.33 2.92 -9.68
CA GLU A 143 13.68 3.43 -9.83
C GLU A 143 13.86 4.78 -9.10
N GLU A 144 12.90 5.71 -9.23
CA GLU A 144 12.91 6.98 -8.48
C GLU A 144 12.80 6.75 -6.97
N PHE A 145 12.09 5.70 -6.55
CA PHE A 145 12.02 5.29 -5.15
C PHE A 145 13.32 4.61 -4.66
N GLY A 146 14.17 4.17 -5.59
CA GLY A 146 15.47 3.55 -5.34
C GLY A 146 15.46 2.03 -5.34
N PHE A 147 14.48 1.39 -5.98
CA PHE A 147 14.54 -0.03 -6.30
C PHE A 147 15.41 -0.26 -7.54
N ASP A 148 16.17 -1.33 -7.50
CA ASP A 148 17.03 -1.75 -8.62
C ASP A 148 16.24 -2.61 -9.60
N LYS A 149 16.18 -2.16 -10.85
CA LYS A 149 15.43 -2.83 -11.91
C LYS A 149 15.96 -4.23 -12.22
N GLN A 150 17.27 -4.41 -12.22
CA GLN A 150 17.88 -5.72 -12.48
C GLN A 150 17.52 -6.71 -11.37
N ILE A 151 17.59 -6.28 -10.10
CA ILE A 151 17.19 -7.11 -8.96
C ILE A 151 15.71 -7.48 -9.04
N MET A 152 14.84 -6.55 -9.46
CA MET A 152 13.41 -6.84 -9.67
C MET A 152 13.22 -7.95 -10.72
N GLU A 153 13.88 -7.83 -11.89
CA GLU A 153 13.78 -8.79 -12.99
C GLU A 153 14.31 -10.17 -12.57
N GLU A 154 15.46 -10.25 -11.93
CA GLU A 154 16.09 -11.49 -11.46
C GLU A 154 15.24 -12.23 -10.39
N ASN A 155 14.40 -11.52 -9.66
CA ASN A 155 13.58 -12.08 -8.57
C ASN A 155 12.08 -12.19 -8.90
N TYR A 156 11.70 -12.10 -10.18
CA TYR A 156 10.33 -12.24 -10.65
C TYR A 156 9.35 -11.22 -10.01
N ILE A 157 9.80 -9.96 -9.91
CA ILE A 157 9.01 -8.85 -9.38
C ILE A 157 8.61 -7.91 -10.53
N PRO A 158 7.49 -8.19 -11.20
CA PRO A 158 7.06 -7.43 -12.37
C PRO A 158 6.50 -6.04 -12.03
N LYS A 159 6.13 -5.80 -10.76
CA LYS A 159 5.50 -4.54 -10.36
C LYS A 159 5.81 -4.17 -8.93
N ILE A 160 6.14 -2.90 -8.73
CA ILE A 160 6.14 -2.26 -7.41
C ILE A 160 5.30 -0.98 -7.52
N VAL A 161 4.36 -0.81 -6.59
CA VAL A 161 3.62 0.44 -6.38
C VAL A 161 4.19 1.10 -5.14
N CYS A 162 4.85 2.23 -5.32
CA CYS A 162 5.57 2.90 -4.24
C CYS A 162 5.35 4.42 -4.26
N GLY A 163 5.55 5.06 -3.13
CA GLY A 163 5.36 6.49 -3.00
C GLY A 163 5.68 7.05 -1.62
N HIS A 164 5.72 8.36 -1.59
CA HIS A 164 5.98 9.16 -0.41
C HIS A 164 4.65 9.64 0.18
N VAL A 165 4.35 9.25 1.43
CA VAL A 165 3.11 9.60 2.11
C VAL A 165 3.33 10.76 3.06
N GLY A 166 2.45 11.74 2.98
CA GLY A 166 2.46 12.92 3.84
C GLY A 166 1.06 13.33 4.30
N ALA A 167 1.02 14.32 5.18
CA ALA A 167 -0.18 14.98 5.65
C ALA A 167 -0.10 16.49 5.42
N PHE A 168 -1.24 17.19 5.56
CA PHE A 168 -1.31 18.65 5.46
C PHE A 168 -0.65 19.22 4.19
N ASN A 169 -1.00 18.70 3.01
CA ASN A 169 -0.44 19.14 1.70
C ASN A 169 1.10 19.11 1.64
N ASN A 170 1.73 18.07 2.22
CA ASN A 170 3.19 17.89 2.32
C ASN A 170 3.92 18.81 3.32
N LEU A 171 3.25 19.51 4.19
CA LEU A 171 3.92 20.15 5.32
C LEU A 171 4.62 19.11 6.22
N ILE A 172 4.07 17.89 6.26
CA ILE A 172 4.66 16.76 7.00
C ILE A 172 4.71 15.54 6.07
N LYS A 173 5.86 15.26 5.46
CA LYS A 173 6.16 13.94 4.88
C LYS A 173 6.52 13.01 6.03
N HIS A 174 5.92 11.84 6.09
CA HIS A 174 6.12 10.98 7.25
C HIS A 174 6.39 9.50 6.93
N THR A 175 5.99 8.99 5.77
CA THR A 175 6.09 7.55 5.50
C THR A 175 6.58 7.29 4.10
N GLU A 176 7.47 6.32 3.97
CA GLU A 176 7.82 5.68 2.71
C GLU A 176 7.03 4.39 2.58
N MET A 177 6.39 4.17 1.43
CA MET A 177 5.46 3.04 1.20
C MET A 177 5.84 2.29 -0.06
N ALA A 178 5.89 0.96 0.02
CA ALA A 178 6.04 0.09 -1.14
C ALA A 178 5.15 -1.15 -1.05
N HIS A 179 4.43 -1.43 -2.13
CA HIS A 179 3.72 -2.69 -2.37
C HIS A 179 4.43 -3.40 -3.53
N ILE A 180 5.13 -4.47 -3.21
CA ILE A 180 5.95 -5.27 -4.12
C ILE A 180 5.10 -6.46 -4.54
N PHE A 181 4.90 -6.66 -5.83
CA PHE A 181 4.13 -7.77 -6.38
C PHE A 181 5.07 -8.76 -7.05
N LYS A 182 5.22 -9.93 -6.45
CA LYS A 182 6.05 -11.02 -6.95
C LYS A 182 5.17 -11.99 -7.73
N GLN A 183 5.65 -12.44 -8.89
CA GLN A 183 4.97 -13.45 -9.69
C GLN A 183 5.05 -14.82 -9.01
N THR A 184 3.95 -15.55 -9.01
CA THR A 184 3.83 -16.94 -8.54
C THR A 184 3.07 -17.76 -9.58
N ASP A 185 3.04 -19.08 -9.43
CA ASP A 185 2.31 -19.97 -10.33
C ASP A 185 0.80 -19.70 -10.33
N ASP A 186 0.25 -19.31 -9.16
CA ASP A 186 -1.19 -19.10 -8.99
C ASP A 186 -1.65 -17.65 -9.23
N GLY A 187 -0.73 -16.71 -9.44
CA GLY A 187 -1.04 -15.29 -9.56
C GLY A 187 0.07 -14.41 -8.99
N LEU A 188 -0.25 -13.53 -8.05
CA LEU A 188 0.72 -12.66 -7.41
C LEU A 188 0.86 -12.95 -5.91
N PHE A 189 2.00 -12.58 -5.36
CA PHE A 189 2.24 -12.49 -3.93
C PHE A 189 2.65 -11.06 -3.59
N MET A 190 1.83 -10.36 -2.83
CA MET A 190 2.12 -8.99 -2.42
C MET A 190 2.91 -8.95 -1.13
N ILE A 191 3.94 -8.11 -1.13
CA ILE A 191 4.80 -7.81 0.01
C ILE A 191 4.70 -6.31 0.24
N SER A 192 4.12 -5.90 1.36
CA SER A 192 3.97 -4.48 1.70
C SER A 192 4.96 -4.07 2.76
N ARG A 193 5.54 -2.90 2.57
CA ARG A 193 6.46 -2.27 3.53
C ARG A 193 6.10 -0.80 3.71
N PHE A 194 6.02 -0.38 4.97
CA PHE A 194 5.84 1.03 5.34
C PHE A 194 6.90 1.40 6.35
N TRP A 195 7.75 2.35 6.00
CA TRP A 195 8.75 2.94 6.91
C TRP A 195 8.18 4.22 7.49
N LEU A 196 7.43 4.07 8.61
CA LEU A 196 6.74 5.18 9.28
C LEU A 196 7.74 6.09 9.95
N GLY A 197 7.65 7.39 9.69
CA GLY A 197 8.53 8.41 10.27
C GLY A 197 9.84 8.62 9.52
N LYS A 198 10.15 7.79 8.50
CA LYS A 198 11.41 7.88 7.76
C LYS A 198 11.68 9.25 7.15
N SER A 199 10.66 9.86 6.55
CA SER A 199 10.77 11.17 5.91
C SER A 199 10.74 12.35 6.89
N MET A 200 10.54 12.10 8.20
CA MET A 200 10.45 13.15 9.22
C MET A 200 11.83 13.51 9.76
N LYS A 201 12.32 14.71 9.45
CA LYS A 201 13.63 15.21 9.95
C LYS A 201 13.59 15.55 11.46
N ASN A 202 12.47 16.04 11.96
CA ASN A 202 12.33 16.43 13.37
C ASN A 202 12.01 15.21 14.24
N LYS A 203 13.00 14.74 15.01
CA LYS A 203 12.89 13.54 15.86
C LYS A 203 11.83 13.70 16.99
N LEU A 204 11.62 14.89 17.53
CA LEU A 204 10.62 15.14 18.59
C LEU A 204 9.22 15.03 17.99
N LEU A 205 8.97 15.70 16.87
CA LEU A 205 7.70 15.63 16.16
C LEU A 205 7.40 14.20 15.70
N ARG A 206 8.42 13.47 15.24
CA ARG A 206 8.30 12.04 14.86
C ARG A 206 7.77 11.22 16.02
N LYS A 207 8.36 11.31 17.22
CA LYS A 207 7.95 10.56 18.42
C LYS A 207 6.53 10.89 18.88
N LEU A 208 6.03 12.09 18.58
CA LEU A 208 4.65 12.49 18.91
C LEU A 208 3.63 11.93 17.91
N ILE A 209 3.98 11.88 16.62
CA ILE A 209 3.06 11.48 15.55
C ILE A 209 3.14 9.97 15.32
N ILE A 210 4.35 9.41 15.24
CA ILE A 210 4.59 8.00 14.91
C ILE A 210 4.70 7.19 16.19
N ASN A 211 3.76 6.27 16.37
CA ASN A 211 3.68 5.41 17.54
C ASN A 211 3.20 4.01 17.18
N GLU A 212 3.29 3.09 18.13
CA GLU A 212 2.94 1.69 17.94
C GLU A 212 1.47 1.49 17.52
N LYS A 213 0.56 2.29 18.08
CA LYS A 213 -0.87 2.23 17.71
C LYS A 213 -1.08 2.55 16.23
N MET A 214 -0.36 3.56 15.72
CA MET A 214 -0.39 3.89 14.28
C MET A 214 0.18 2.76 13.43
N ALA A 215 1.31 2.16 13.84
CA ALA A 215 1.92 1.06 13.13
C ALA A 215 1.01 -0.18 13.08
N LYS A 216 0.40 -0.57 14.21
CA LYS A 216 -0.59 -1.65 14.27
C LYS A 216 -1.82 -1.35 13.41
N GLY A 217 -2.36 -0.14 13.51
CA GLY A 217 -3.50 0.28 12.68
C GLY A 217 -3.20 0.26 11.18
N MET A 218 -1.98 0.59 10.76
CA MET A 218 -1.52 0.48 9.38
C MET A 218 -1.42 -0.99 8.93
N ALA A 219 -0.87 -1.86 9.77
CA ALA A 219 -0.78 -3.30 9.48
C ALA A 219 -2.16 -3.93 9.30
N GLU A 220 -3.10 -3.65 10.20
CA GLU A 220 -4.48 -4.13 10.14
C GLU A 220 -5.21 -3.59 8.90
N HIS A 221 -5.04 -2.29 8.62
CA HIS A 221 -5.62 -1.64 7.45
C HIS A 221 -5.15 -2.30 6.15
N CYS A 222 -3.83 -2.44 5.97
CA CYS A 222 -3.23 -3.10 4.81
C CYS A 222 -3.72 -4.56 4.66
N CYS A 223 -3.82 -5.30 5.76
CA CYS A 223 -4.31 -6.68 5.74
C CYS A 223 -5.74 -6.79 5.20
N ILE A 224 -6.66 -5.95 5.71
CA ILE A 224 -8.07 -6.01 5.34
C ILE A 224 -8.29 -5.53 3.91
N GLU A 225 -7.70 -4.39 3.53
CA GLU A 225 -7.91 -3.79 2.22
C GLU A 225 -7.44 -4.70 1.08
N TYR A 226 -6.24 -5.30 1.19
CA TYR A 226 -5.72 -6.17 0.13
C TYR A 226 -6.42 -7.53 0.07
N ARG A 227 -6.81 -8.10 1.20
CA ARG A 227 -7.64 -9.31 1.19
C ARG A 227 -9.01 -9.06 0.56
N ASN A 228 -9.63 -7.91 0.84
CA ASN A 228 -10.86 -7.54 0.15
C ASN A 228 -10.63 -7.29 -1.35
N LEU A 229 -9.50 -6.67 -1.71
CA LEU A 229 -9.15 -6.44 -3.11
C LEU A 229 -9.05 -7.75 -3.89
N VAL A 230 -8.40 -8.77 -3.34
CA VAL A 230 -8.33 -10.12 -3.95
C VAL A 230 -9.72 -10.67 -4.29
N GLU A 231 -10.71 -10.44 -3.42
CA GLU A 231 -12.07 -10.95 -3.63
C GLU A 231 -12.87 -10.16 -4.67
N ILE A 232 -12.62 -8.85 -4.83
CA ILE A 232 -13.45 -8.00 -5.69
C ILE A 232 -12.80 -7.68 -7.05
N LEU A 233 -11.47 -7.66 -7.11
CA LEU A 233 -10.73 -7.16 -8.27
C LEU A 233 -10.99 -7.94 -9.56
N PRO A 234 -11.02 -9.29 -9.61
CA PRO A 234 -11.28 -10.01 -10.85
C PRO A 234 -12.61 -9.63 -11.50
N ASN A 235 -13.66 -9.54 -10.68
CA ASN A 235 -14.99 -9.20 -11.17
C ASN A 235 -15.07 -7.73 -11.62
N LEU A 236 -14.46 -6.82 -10.87
CA LEU A 236 -14.40 -5.40 -11.24
C LEU A 236 -13.63 -5.20 -12.55
N TYR A 237 -12.49 -5.86 -12.67
CA TYR A 237 -11.67 -5.80 -13.87
C TYR A 237 -12.44 -6.30 -15.10
N ASN A 238 -13.10 -7.45 -15.02
CA ASN A 238 -13.88 -8.01 -16.12
C ASN A 238 -15.07 -7.13 -16.52
N GLU A 239 -15.67 -6.41 -15.58
CA GLU A 239 -16.85 -5.57 -15.83
C GLU A 239 -16.51 -4.18 -16.38
N TYR A 240 -15.39 -3.58 -15.93
CA TYR A 240 -15.11 -2.15 -16.13
C TYR A 240 -13.86 -1.86 -16.98
N LYS A 241 -13.06 -2.87 -17.35
CA LYS A 241 -11.98 -2.71 -18.33
C LYS A 241 -12.55 -2.63 -19.73
#